data_742d24c58621d3915d0751bbb55ddec0
#
_entry.id   742d24c58621d3915d0751bbb55ddec0
#
_cell.length_a   1.000
_cell.length_b   1.000
_cell.length_c   1.000
_cell.angle_alpha   90.00
_cell.angle_beta   90.00
_cell.angle_gamma   90.00
#
_symmetry.space_group_name_H-M   'P 1'
#
loop_
_entity.id
_entity.type
_entity.pdbx_description
1 polymer ?
#
loop_
_entity_poly.entity_id
_entity_poly.type
_entity_poly.pdbx_seq_one_letter_code
_entity_poly.pdbx_strand_id
1 'polypeptide(L)'
;MGGIAYQNKDIASKLTAELLVGNHLGPFGLPEKKVVGLLPANLPAVESNELRLDNLFEMEDGAVAILDYESEFSRENFVKYLNYVARIMRRYANQKSLDQLKKLKILVIYTADVSQAQEVYDLGGVVIQVEASYLIHQNTKEIYGRLKEKVSRGEELNVTERMELMILPLTIKGKKEKQEYIQK
;
A
#
# COMPACT_ATOMS: atom_id res chain seq x y z
N MET A 1 13.10 17.76 11.92
CA MET A 1 13.28 17.68 10.44
C MET A 1 12.69 16.38 9.88
N GLY A 2 11.44 16.04 10.22
CA GLY A 2 10.76 14.82 9.77
C GLY A 2 9.69 15.03 8.68
N GLY A 3 9.42 16.29 8.28
CA GLY A 3 8.24 16.60 7.46
C GLY A 3 8.33 16.22 5.98
N ILE A 4 9.50 16.34 5.34
CA ILE A 4 9.61 16.19 3.88
C ILE A 4 9.51 14.72 3.43
N ALA A 5 10.10 13.79 4.17
CA ALA A 5 10.03 12.37 3.84
C ALA A 5 8.60 11.79 4.04
N TYR A 6 7.87 12.32 5.02
CA TYR A 6 6.49 11.92 5.30
C TYR A 6 5.51 12.44 4.23
N GLN A 7 5.68 13.69 3.80
CA GLN A 7 4.87 14.28 2.73
C GLN A 7 5.07 13.58 1.38
N ASN A 8 6.31 13.19 1.05
CA ASN A 8 6.61 12.48 -0.20
C ASN A 8 5.97 11.08 -0.23
N LYS A 9 5.93 10.37 0.91
CA LYS A 9 5.25 9.08 1.05
C LYS A 9 3.74 9.23 0.81
N ASP A 10 3.11 10.22 1.40
CA ASP A 10 1.67 10.48 1.29
C ASP A 10 1.27 10.88 -0.15
N ILE A 11 2.07 11.73 -0.80
CA ILE A 11 1.85 12.13 -2.20
C ILE A 11 2.03 10.94 -3.15
N ALA A 12 3.10 10.16 -2.98
CA ALA A 12 3.35 8.97 -3.79
C ALA A 12 2.23 7.94 -3.63
N SER A 13 1.77 7.71 -2.39
CA SER A 13 0.66 6.80 -2.09
C SER A 13 -0.63 7.22 -2.82
N LYS A 14 -0.99 8.51 -2.80
CA LYS A 14 -2.21 9.01 -3.46
C LYS A 14 -2.14 8.93 -4.98
N LEU A 15 -1.01 9.32 -5.57
CA LEU A 15 -0.80 9.22 -7.02
C LEU A 15 -0.82 7.76 -7.49
N THR A 16 -0.21 6.87 -6.70
CA THR A 16 -0.23 5.43 -6.98
C THR A 16 -1.65 4.87 -6.89
N ALA A 17 -2.47 5.33 -5.96
CA ALA A 17 -3.83 4.83 -5.78
C ALA A 17 -4.70 5.01 -7.02
N GLU A 18 -4.63 6.18 -7.68
CA GLU A 18 -5.37 6.44 -8.92
C GLU A 18 -4.91 5.54 -10.07
N LEU A 19 -3.59 5.28 -10.16
CA LEU A 19 -3.02 4.38 -11.18
C LEU A 19 -3.40 2.92 -10.95
N LEU A 20 -3.69 2.52 -9.70
CA LEU A 20 -4.06 1.15 -9.39
C LEU A 20 -5.48 0.79 -9.85
N VAL A 21 -6.39 1.76 -9.97
CA VAL A 21 -7.75 1.50 -10.44
C VAL A 21 -7.73 0.96 -11.88
N GLY A 22 -8.39 -0.18 -12.07
CA GLY A 22 -8.39 -0.92 -13.34
C GLY A 22 -7.19 -1.84 -13.56
N ASN A 23 -6.20 -1.85 -12.65
CA ASN A 23 -4.96 -2.61 -12.77
C ASN A 23 -4.80 -3.67 -11.68
N HIS A 24 -3.83 -4.58 -11.90
CA HIS A 24 -3.46 -5.63 -10.95
C HIS A 24 -2.35 -5.18 -10.00
N LEU A 25 -2.35 -5.71 -8.78
CA LEU A 25 -1.31 -5.45 -7.77
C LEU A 25 -0.06 -6.33 -7.93
N GLY A 26 0.05 -7.09 -9.02
CA GLY A 26 1.20 -7.97 -9.31
C GLY A 26 2.57 -7.28 -9.22
N PRO A 27 2.76 -6.05 -9.74
CA PRO A 27 4.05 -5.33 -9.64
C PRO A 27 4.54 -5.10 -8.21
N PHE A 28 3.63 -5.15 -7.23
CA PHE A 28 3.96 -5.00 -5.81
C PHE A 28 4.23 -6.33 -5.11
N GLY A 29 4.23 -7.46 -5.85
CA GLY A 29 4.40 -8.80 -5.27
C GLY A 29 3.18 -9.28 -4.47
N LEU A 30 2.02 -8.66 -4.65
CA LEU A 30 0.75 -9.06 -4.05
C LEU A 30 -0.05 -9.92 -5.03
N PRO A 31 -1.06 -10.69 -4.55
CA PRO A 31 -1.91 -11.51 -5.43
C PRO A 31 -2.42 -10.70 -6.62
N GLU A 32 -2.41 -11.30 -7.80
CA GLU A 32 -2.91 -10.66 -9.03
C GLU A 32 -4.44 -10.47 -8.98
N LYS A 33 -4.86 -9.54 -8.15
CA LYS A 33 -6.24 -9.11 -8.01
C LYS A 33 -6.39 -7.74 -8.66
N LYS A 34 -7.38 -7.61 -9.51
CA LYS A 34 -7.70 -6.37 -10.18
C LYS A 34 -8.42 -5.42 -9.22
N VAL A 35 -7.90 -4.20 -9.11
CA VAL A 35 -8.55 -3.09 -8.42
C VAL A 35 -9.64 -2.53 -9.34
N VAL A 36 -10.89 -2.49 -8.91
CA VAL A 36 -12.00 -1.96 -9.72
C VAL A 36 -12.43 -0.56 -9.33
N GLY A 37 -12.11 -0.13 -8.11
CA GLY A 37 -12.46 1.20 -7.64
C GLY A 37 -11.68 1.66 -6.42
N LEU A 38 -11.56 2.98 -6.27
CA LEU A 38 -11.03 3.64 -5.08
C LEU A 38 -12.20 4.04 -4.18
N LEU A 39 -12.16 3.62 -2.94
CA LEU A 39 -13.16 3.98 -1.94
C LEU A 39 -12.68 5.17 -1.09
N PRO A 40 -13.58 6.03 -0.58
CA PRO A 40 -13.20 7.12 0.31
C PRO A 40 -12.47 6.59 1.55
N ALA A 41 -11.23 7.05 1.75
CA ALA A 41 -10.37 6.63 2.85
C ALA A 41 -10.69 7.36 4.18
N ASN A 42 -11.44 8.47 4.14
CA ASN A 42 -11.88 9.18 5.34
C ASN A 42 -12.97 8.37 6.06
N LEU A 43 -12.59 7.69 7.13
CA LEU A 43 -13.49 6.90 7.95
C LEU A 43 -13.93 7.72 9.18
N PRO A 44 -15.24 7.74 9.54
CA PRO A 44 -15.70 8.46 10.71
C PRO A 44 -15.05 7.90 11.98
N ALA A 45 -14.44 8.79 12.77
CA ALA A 45 -13.84 8.43 14.04
C ALA A 45 -14.91 8.11 15.08
N VAL A 46 -14.64 7.15 15.95
CA VAL A 46 -15.37 6.94 17.20
C VAL A 46 -14.84 7.90 18.27
N GLU A 47 -13.60 8.34 18.12
CA GLU A 47 -12.89 9.31 18.94
C GLU A 47 -12.35 10.43 18.06
N SER A 48 -12.11 11.60 18.64
CA SER A 48 -11.76 12.86 17.98
C SER A 48 -10.46 12.88 17.14
N ASN A 49 -9.74 11.78 17.05
CA ASN A 49 -8.56 11.68 16.21
C ASN A 49 -8.89 11.05 14.84
N GLU A 50 -8.75 11.83 13.79
CA GLU A 50 -8.79 11.31 12.41
C GLU A 50 -7.63 10.35 12.19
N LEU A 51 -7.89 9.04 12.30
CA LEU A 51 -7.01 8.04 11.72
C LEU A 51 -7.24 8.06 10.20
N ARG A 52 -6.24 8.49 9.46
CA ARG A 52 -6.27 8.47 7.99
C ARG A 52 -5.78 7.13 7.51
N LEU A 53 -6.62 6.45 6.75
CA LEU A 53 -6.22 5.33 5.90
C LEU A 53 -5.47 5.90 4.69
N ASP A 54 -4.38 5.24 4.30
CA ASP A 54 -3.68 5.62 3.07
C ASP A 54 -4.59 5.34 1.88
N ASN A 55 -5.04 4.11 1.70
CA ASN A 55 -5.88 3.72 0.57
C ASN A 55 -6.88 2.63 0.94
N LEU A 56 -8.07 2.70 0.35
CA LEU A 56 -9.12 1.70 0.45
C LEU A 56 -9.64 1.37 -0.96
N PHE A 57 -9.57 0.11 -1.35
CA PHE A 57 -9.92 -0.35 -2.69
C PHE A 57 -11.07 -1.34 -2.67
N GLU A 58 -11.82 -1.36 -3.76
CA GLU A 58 -12.67 -2.47 -4.15
C GLU A 58 -11.89 -3.34 -5.13
N MET A 59 -11.85 -4.63 -4.86
CA MET A 59 -11.11 -5.61 -5.66
C MET A 59 -12.05 -6.34 -6.62
N GLU A 60 -11.51 -6.92 -7.68
CA GLU A 60 -12.27 -7.65 -8.70
C GLU A 60 -13.10 -8.81 -8.11
N ASP A 61 -12.62 -9.46 -7.04
CA ASP A 61 -13.34 -10.55 -6.33
C ASP A 61 -14.41 -10.03 -5.36
N GLY A 62 -14.70 -8.73 -5.38
CA GLY A 62 -15.65 -8.06 -4.48
C GLY A 62 -15.13 -7.86 -3.06
N ALA A 63 -13.86 -8.12 -2.80
CA ALA A 63 -13.25 -7.81 -1.52
C ALA A 63 -13.02 -6.30 -1.38
N VAL A 64 -13.09 -5.80 -0.16
CA VAL A 64 -12.59 -4.48 0.21
C VAL A 64 -11.17 -4.65 0.74
N ALA A 65 -10.22 -3.91 0.21
CA ALA A 65 -8.80 -4.01 0.60
C ALA A 65 -8.29 -2.69 1.17
N ILE A 66 -7.74 -2.76 2.37
CA ILE A 66 -6.89 -1.72 2.93
C ILE A 66 -5.51 -1.91 2.30
N LEU A 67 -4.91 -0.86 1.75
CA LEU A 67 -3.51 -0.87 1.32
C LEU A 67 -2.73 0.15 2.12
N ASP A 68 -1.71 -0.30 2.81
CA ASP A 68 -0.88 0.51 3.69
C ASP A 68 0.61 0.35 3.34
N TYR A 69 1.39 1.42 3.53
CA TYR A 69 2.82 1.45 3.23
C TYR A 69 3.61 1.66 4.52
N GLU A 70 4.46 0.70 4.87
CA GLU A 70 5.24 0.74 6.10
C GLU A 70 6.75 0.72 5.86
N SER A 71 7.46 1.62 6.54
CA SER A 71 8.93 1.66 6.54
C SER A 71 9.57 0.98 7.76
N GLU A 72 8.75 0.56 8.71
CA GLU A 72 9.16 -0.20 9.89
C GLU A 72 8.02 -1.13 10.32
N PHE A 73 8.36 -2.19 11.02
CA PHE A 73 7.37 -3.07 11.64
C PHE A 73 7.21 -2.70 13.12
N SER A 74 5.97 -2.50 13.54
CA SER A 74 5.59 -2.40 14.95
C SER A 74 4.36 -3.25 15.21
N ARG A 75 4.27 -3.87 16.39
CA ARG A 75 3.05 -4.58 16.83
C ARG A 75 1.86 -3.62 16.99
N GLU A 76 2.11 -2.35 17.20
CA GLU A 76 1.08 -1.31 17.25
C GLU A 76 0.34 -1.16 15.92
N ASN A 77 0.96 -1.58 14.80
CA ASN A 77 0.30 -1.60 13.49
C ASN A 77 -0.95 -2.50 13.50
N PHE A 78 -0.95 -3.60 14.27
CA PHE A 78 -2.15 -4.44 14.41
C PHE A 78 -3.31 -3.70 15.08
N VAL A 79 -3.02 -2.83 16.05
CA VAL A 79 -4.04 -1.95 16.67
C VAL A 79 -4.58 -0.95 15.64
N LYS A 80 -3.69 -0.37 14.83
CA LYS A 80 -4.07 0.50 13.71
C LYS A 80 -5.00 -0.23 12.73
N TYR A 81 -4.62 -1.43 12.30
CA TYR A 81 -5.43 -2.22 11.36
C TYR A 81 -6.78 -2.63 11.95
N LEU A 82 -6.84 -3.01 13.23
CA LEU A 82 -8.09 -3.32 13.89
C LEU A 82 -9.04 -2.10 13.91
N ASN A 83 -8.49 -0.92 14.18
CA ASN A 83 -9.26 0.33 14.11
C ASN A 83 -9.80 0.60 12.70
N TYR A 84 -9.01 0.35 11.67
CA TYR A 84 -9.45 0.50 10.27
C TYR A 84 -10.59 -0.47 9.94
N VAL A 85 -10.42 -1.74 10.31
CA VAL A 85 -11.46 -2.77 10.13
C VAL A 85 -12.77 -2.35 10.81
N ALA A 86 -12.71 -1.95 12.07
CA ALA A 86 -13.90 -1.53 12.83
C ALA A 86 -14.62 -0.35 12.17
N ARG A 87 -13.88 0.62 11.64
CA ARG A 87 -14.45 1.79 10.97
C ARG A 87 -15.07 1.44 9.62
N ILE A 88 -14.44 0.56 8.84
CA ILE A 88 -15.01 0.07 7.58
C ILE A 88 -16.32 -0.68 7.86
N MET A 89 -16.32 -1.60 8.83
CA MET A 89 -17.52 -2.30 9.24
C MET A 89 -18.64 -1.35 9.66
N ARG A 90 -18.32 -0.32 10.45
CA ARG A 90 -19.29 0.71 10.87
C ARG A 90 -19.83 1.51 9.67
N ARG A 91 -18.98 1.85 8.70
CA ARG A 91 -19.43 2.52 7.46
C ARG A 91 -20.48 1.64 6.74
N TYR A 92 -20.17 0.35 6.54
CA TYR A 92 -21.09 -0.56 5.88
C TYR A 92 -22.38 -0.74 6.65
N ALA A 93 -22.33 -0.88 7.98
CA ALA A 93 -23.50 -0.97 8.83
C ALA A 93 -24.41 0.26 8.72
N ASN A 94 -23.83 1.46 8.59
CA ASN A 94 -24.59 2.71 8.56
C ASN A 94 -25.11 3.09 7.16
N GLN A 95 -24.39 2.74 6.09
CA GLN A 95 -24.68 3.24 4.74
C GLN A 95 -25.28 2.17 3.80
N LYS A 96 -25.03 0.90 4.08
CA LYS A 96 -25.42 -0.21 3.24
C LYS A 96 -25.96 -1.34 4.14
N SER A 97 -25.37 -2.51 4.05
CA SER A 97 -25.54 -3.63 4.93
C SER A 97 -24.18 -4.28 5.17
N LEU A 98 -23.96 -4.81 6.36
CA LEU A 98 -22.75 -5.61 6.65
C LEU A 98 -22.65 -6.84 5.73
N ASP A 99 -23.79 -7.38 5.24
CA ASP A 99 -23.80 -8.49 4.31
C ASP A 99 -23.16 -8.16 2.95
N GLN A 100 -23.03 -6.87 2.62
CA GLN A 100 -22.33 -6.41 1.43
C GLN A 100 -20.81 -6.39 1.61
N LEU A 101 -20.30 -6.41 2.84
CA LEU A 101 -18.88 -6.55 3.14
C LEU A 101 -18.51 -8.03 3.18
N LYS A 102 -18.42 -8.67 2.01
CA LYS A 102 -18.17 -10.10 1.90
C LYS A 102 -16.77 -10.52 2.33
N LYS A 103 -15.78 -9.69 2.06
CA LYS A 103 -14.37 -9.91 2.38
C LYS A 103 -13.68 -8.60 2.68
N LEU A 104 -12.85 -8.58 3.71
CA LEU A 104 -11.93 -7.47 4.02
C LEU A 104 -10.50 -8.01 4.03
N LYS A 105 -9.61 -7.34 3.30
CA LYS A 105 -8.19 -7.67 3.22
C LYS A 105 -7.36 -6.52 3.75
N ILE A 106 -6.24 -6.84 4.39
CA ILE A 106 -5.23 -5.89 4.82
C ILE A 106 -3.97 -6.22 4.03
N LEU A 107 -3.61 -5.35 3.11
CA LEU A 107 -2.44 -5.47 2.25
C LEU A 107 -1.40 -4.47 2.76
N VAL A 108 -0.18 -4.95 3.05
CA VAL A 108 0.88 -4.10 3.58
C VAL A 108 2.11 -4.18 2.68
N ILE A 109 2.52 -3.04 2.15
CA ILE A 109 3.74 -2.92 1.36
C ILE A 109 4.85 -2.39 2.27
N TYR A 110 5.78 -3.25 2.62
CA TYR A 110 6.97 -2.89 3.37
C TYR A 110 8.06 -2.35 2.44
N THR A 111 8.60 -1.16 2.77
CA THR A 111 9.78 -0.65 2.07
C THR A 111 10.98 -1.57 2.28
N ALA A 112 12.07 -1.36 1.51
CA ALA A 112 13.28 -2.17 1.63
C ALA A 112 13.98 -2.07 3.01
N ASP A 113 13.51 -1.20 3.90
CA ASP A 113 14.01 -1.11 5.27
C ASP A 113 13.51 -2.28 6.14
N VAL A 114 12.44 -2.98 5.71
CA VAL A 114 11.87 -4.15 6.41
C VAL A 114 12.04 -5.38 5.55
N SER A 115 12.72 -6.40 6.06
CA SER A 115 12.93 -7.68 5.37
C SER A 115 11.93 -8.77 5.77
N GLN A 116 11.32 -8.62 6.93
CA GLN A 116 10.35 -9.56 7.48
C GLN A 116 9.53 -8.88 8.56
N ALA A 117 8.23 -9.22 8.65
CA ALA A 117 7.32 -8.77 9.68
C ALA A 117 6.41 -9.92 10.15
N GLN A 118 5.79 -9.77 11.30
CA GLN A 118 4.73 -10.68 11.73
C GLN A 118 3.46 -10.37 10.91
N GLU A 119 2.90 -11.37 10.25
CA GLU A 119 1.74 -11.22 9.38
C GLU A 119 0.43 -11.65 10.04
N VAL A 120 0.51 -12.40 11.13
CA VAL A 120 -0.67 -12.88 11.88
C VAL A 120 -0.54 -12.47 13.34
N TYR A 121 -1.57 -11.83 13.85
CA TYR A 121 -1.71 -11.51 15.27
C TYR A 121 -3.01 -12.13 15.79
N ASP A 122 -2.85 -13.24 16.50
CA ASP A 122 -3.97 -14.02 17.03
C ASP A 122 -4.14 -13.71 18.52
N LEU A 123 -5.33 -13.21 18.88
CA LEU A 123 -5.75 -12.93 20.26
C LEU A 123 -6.85 -13.91 20.72
N GLY A 124 -7.01 -15.03 20.04
CA GLY A 124 -8.07 -16.01 20.29
C GLY A 124 -9.41 -15.57 19.70
N GLY A 125 -10.10 -14.62 20.30
CA GLY A 125 -11.39 -14.11 19.80
C GLY A 125 -11.30 -13.17 18.61
N VAL A 126 -10.11 -12.64 18.32
CA VAL A 126 -9.82 -11.76 17.16
C VAL A 126 -8.50 -12.18 16.54
N VAL A 127 -8.52 -12.45 15.25
CA VAL A 127 -7.32 -12.70 14.45
C VAL A 127 -7.17 -11.58 13.43
N ILE A 128 -6.02 -10.92 13.43
CA ILE A 128 -5.66 -9.93 12.41
C ILE A 128 -4.59 -10.57 11.54
N GLN A 129 -4.90 -10.75 10.27
CA GLN A 129 -4.00 -11.28 9.27
C GLN A 129 -3.75 -10.23 8.19
N VAL A 130 -2.49 -10.02 7.84
CA VAL A 130 -2.08 -9.14 6.75
C VAL A 130 -1.47 -9.97 5.61
N GLU A 131 -1.71 -9.55 4.38
CA GLU A 131 -0.99 -10.02 3.20
C GLU A 131 0.15 -9.02 2.97
N ALA A 132 1.39 -9.44 3.21
CA ALA A 132 2.55 -8.55 3.15
C ALA A 132 3.34 -8.69 1.84
N SER A 133 3.85 -7.56 1.36
CA SER A 133 4.84 -7.50 0.30
C SER A 133 6.08 -6.78 0.81
N TYR A 134 7.26 -7.31 0.50
CA TYR A 134 8.55 -6.78 0.94
C TYR A 134 9.34 -6.28 -0.26
N LEU A 135 9.43 -4.97 -0.42
CA LEU A 135 10.09 -4.36 -1.58
C LEU A 135 11.61 -4.58 -1.61
N ILE A 136 12.21 -5.03 -0.50
CA ILE A 136 13.63 -5.42 -0.45
C ILE A 136 13.95 -6.60 -1.39
N HIS A 137 12.95 -7.41 -1.75
CA HIS A 137 13.12 -8.55 -2.66
C HIS A 137 13.03 -8.16 -4.14
N GLN A 138 12.69 -6.90 -4.44
CA GLN A 138 12.67 -6.39 -5.81
C GLN A 138 14.09 -6.15 -6.32
N ASN A 139 14.34 -6.50 -7.58
CA ASN A 139 15.62 -6.22 -8.23
C ASN A 139 15.68 -4.76 -8.72
N THR A 140 15.96 -3.84 -7.80
CA THR A 140 16.01 -2.40 -8.05
C THR A 140 16.89 -2.01 -9.24
N LYS A 141 18.06 -2.67 -9.39
CA LYS A 141 19.02 -2.34 -10.47
C LYS A 141 18.47 -2.73 -11.83
N GLU A 142 17.83 -3.88 -11.93
CA GLU A 142 17.23 -4.36 -13.16
C GLU A 142 16.05 -3.49 -13.60
N ILE A 143 15.14 -3.19 -12.64
CA ILE A 143 14.00 -2.32 -12.88
C ILE A 143 14.48 -0.95 -13.35
N TYR A 144 15.42 -0.34 -12.63
CA TYR A 144 15.98 0.97 -13.00
C TYR A 144 16.64 0.93 -14.39
N GLY A 145 17.47 -0.08 -14.66
CA GLY A 145 18.16 -0.22 -15.94
C GLY A 145 17.19 -0.30 -17.12
N ARG A 146 16.17 -1.14 -17.00
CA ARG A 146 15.14 -1.32 -18.02
C ARG A 146 14.33 -0.05 -18.26
N LEU A 147 13.88 0.61 -17.19
CA LEU A 147 13.10 1.85 -17.30
C LEU A 147 13.94 2.98 -17.89
N LYS A 148 15.19 3.14 -17.47
CA LYS A 148 16.12 4.14 -17.98
C LYS A 148 16.40 3.96 -19.47
N GLU A 149 16.66 2.73 -19.90
CA GLU A 149 16.89 2.41 -21.32
C GLU A 149 15.68 2.78 -22.17
N LYS A 150 14.47 2.42 -21.73
CA LYS A 150 13.24 2.72 -22.43
C LYS A 150 12.99 4.22 -22.57
N VAL A 151 13.16 4.97 -21.48
CA VAL A 151 13.04 6.44 -21.49
C VAL A 151 14.11 7.08 -22.39
N SER A 152 15.34 6.57 -22.39
CA SER A 152 16.42 7.09 -23.25
C SER A 152 16.17 6.90 -24.75
N ARG A 153 15.35 5.91 -25.12
CA ARG A 153 14.89 5.70 -26.50
C ARG A 153 13.66 6.55 -26.86
N GLY A 154 13.16 7.36 -25.95
CA GLY A 154 11.95 8.16 -26.16
C GLY A 154 10.66 7.33 -26.15
N GLU A 155 10.68 6.11 -25.63
CA GLU A 155 9.52 5.23 -25.54
C GLU A 155 8.67 5.58 -24.32
N GLU A 156 7.34 5.53 -24.48
CA GLU A 156 6.43 5.72 -23.36
C GLU A 156 6.41 4.54 -22.39
N LEU A 157 6.37 4.85 -21.09
CA LEU A 157 6.17 3.85 -20.06
C LEU A 157 4.70 3.43 -20.00
N ASN A 158 4.45 2.12 -20.01
CA ASN A 158 3.12 1.59 -19.74
C ASN A 158 2.75 1.77 -18.24
N VAL A 159 1.51 1.41 -17.87
CA VAL A 159 1.00 1.62 -16.51
C VAL A 159 1.83 0.86 -15.47
N THR A 160 2.18 -0.40 -15.75
CA THR A 160 3.02 -1.22 -14.86
C THR A 160 4.39 -0.59 -14.65
N GLU A 161 5.02 -0.14 -15.71
CA GLU A 161 6.33 0.52 -15.66
C GLU A 161 6.30 1.85 -14.92
N ARG A 162 5.20 2.61 -15.02
CA ARG A 162 5.00 3.83 -14.21
C ARG A 162 4.86 3.50 -12.73
N MET A 163 4.13 2.43 -12.38
CA MET A 163 4.03 1.97 -10.99
C MET A 163 5.41 1.53 -10.47
N GLU A 164 6.18 0.75 -11.25
CA GLU A 164 7.53 0.36 -10.87
C GLU A 164 8.43 1.57 -10.64
N LEU A 165 8.37 2.58 -11.52
CA LEU A 165 9.14 3.83 -11.35
C LEU A 165 8.76 4.56 -10.06
N MET A 166 7.47 4.61 -9.73
CA MET A 166 6.99 5.28 -8.52
C MET A 166 7.43 4.59 -7.23
N ILE A 167 7.47 3.26 -7.21
CA ILE A 167 7.90 2.50 -6.02
C ILE A 167 9.42 2.33 -5.94
N LEU A 168 10.16 2.60 -7.02
CA LEU A 168 11.60 2.35 -7.09
C LEU A 168 12.39 2.92 -5.90
N PRO A 169 12.14 4.16 -5.41
CA PRO A 169 12.82 4.68 -4.23
C PRO A 169 12.52 3.89 -2.95
N LEU A 170 11.39 3.18 -2.89
CA LEU A 170 10.98 2.37 -1.74
C LEU A 170 11.66 0.99 -1.73
N THR A 171 12.20 0.56 -2.88
CA THR A 171 12.96 -0.69 -3.01
C THR A 171 14.42 -0.57 -2.56
N ILE A 172 14.86 0.64 -2.18
CA ILE A 172 16.23 0.94 -1.77
C ILE A 172 16.29 1.03 -0.24
N LYS A 173 17.23 0.30 0.37
CA LYS A 173 17.45 0.31 1.81
C LYS A 173 18.29 1.52 2.23
N GLY A 174 17.85 2.19 3.28
CA GLY A 174 18.58 3.28 3.89
C GLY A 174 18.41 4.64 3.20
N LYS A 175 18.44 5.70 4.02
CA LYS A 175 18.13 7.06 3.59
C LYS A 175 19.20 7.65 2.64
N LYS A 176 20.46 7.29 2.85
CA LYS A 176 21.59 7.81 2.07
C LYS A 176 21.58 7.26 0.65
N GLU A 177 21.40 5.94 0.50
CA GLU A 177 21.33 5.29 -0.80
C GLU A 177 20.11 5.75 -1.61
N LYS A 178 18.97 5.98 -0.94
CA LYS A 178 17.77 6.57 -1.57
C LYS A 178 18.06 7.93 -2.20
N GLN A 179 18.80 8.81 -1.50
CA GLN A 179 19.13 10.13 -2.00
C GLN A 179 20.07 10.09 -3.22
N GLU A 180 21.04 9.18 -3.22
CA GLU A 180 21.95 9.00 -4.36
C GLU A 180 21.24 8.50 -5.63
N TYR A 181 20.18 7.70 -5.48
CA TYR A 181 19.40 7.18 -6.60
C TYR A 181 18.45 8.24 -7.20
N ILE A 182 17.89 9.12 -6.38
CA ILE A 182 16.97 10.18 -6.83
C ILE A 182 17.72 11.29 -7.60
N GLN A 183 19.03 11.43 -7.37
CA GLN A 183 19.88 12.45 -8.03
C GLN A 183 20.50 11.99 -9.36
N LYS A 184 20.31 10.74 -9.76
CA LYS A 184 20.79 10.14 -11.04
C LYS A 184 19.70 10.10 -12.09
#